data_bb50a18d1516706784169da3fb058b0d
#
_entry.id   bb50a18d1516706784169da3fb058b0d
#
_cell.length_a   1.000
_cell.length_b   1.000
_cell.length_c   1.000
_cell.angle_alpha   90.00
_cell.angle_beta   90.00
_cell.angle_gamma   90.00
#
_symmetry.space_group_name_H-M   'P 1'
#
loop_
_entity.id
_entity.type
_entity.pdbx_description
1 polymer ?
#
loop_
_entity_poly.entity_id
_entity_poly.type
_entity_poly.pdbx_seq_one_letter_code
_entity_poly.pdbx_strand_id
1 'polypeptide(L)'
;MAPDESGRDDQRPWGFYRVLEDEADHKVKRIVVQPGMRLSLQRHWRRSEHWHVVSGRAIVTRDGEDLALAAGESVDIATGVAHRMMNPGPDPPRLHRSAARQLLR
;
A
#
# COMPACT_ATOMS: atom_id res chain seq x y z
N MET A 1 16.27 19.21 9.71
CA MET A 1 15.17 18.92 8.79
C MET A 1 15.39 17.54 8.19
N ALA A 2 14.42 16.67 8.31
CA ALA A 2 14.54 15.35 7.73
C ALA A 2 14.58 15.45 6.19
N PRO A 3 15.43 14.67 5.51
CA PRO A 3 15.46 14.69 4.06
C PRO A 3 14.14 14.17 3.50
N ASP A 4 13.72 14.76 2.40
CA ASP A 4 12.60 14.30 1.64
C ASP A 4 12.93 12.93 1.04
N GLU A 5 12.11 11.93 1.32
CA GLU A 5 12.31 10.56 0.84
C GLU A 5 11.72 10.32 -0.54
N SER A 6 11.09 11.32 -1.15
CA SER A 6 10.50 11.20 -2.49
C SER A 6 11.52 10.77 -3.52
N GLY A 7 11.11 9.87 -4.41
CA GLY A 7 11.92 9.44 -5.54
C GLY A 7 12.91 8.32 -5.24
N ARG A 8 13.00 7.84 -4.00
CA ARG A 8 13.87 6.73 -3.64
C ARG A 8 13.07 5.47 -3.33
N ASP A 9 13.55 4.34 -3.83
CA ASP A 9 12.96 3.04 -3.51
C ASP A 9 13.47 2.56 -2.16
N ASP A 10 12.53 2.19 -1.29
CA ASP A 10 12.83 1.64 0.02
C ASP A 10 12.57 0.14 -0.03
N GLN A 11 13.65 -0.64 -0.01
CA GLN A 11 13.56 -2.09 -0.16
C GLN A 11 13.04 -2.74 1.11
N ARG A 12 12.16 -3.72 0.92
CA ARG A 12 11.55 -4.51 1.99
C ARG A 12 11.56 -5.99 1.59
N PRO A 13 11.41 -6.91 2.54
CA PRO A 13 11.36 -8.34 2.20
C PRO A 13 10.27 -8.71 1.19
N TRP A 14 9.17 -7.98 1.17
CA TRP A 14 8.03 -8.24 0.28
C TRP A 14 8.08 -7.49 -1.04
N GLY A 15 9.05 -6.60 -1.24
CA GLY A 15 9.15 -5.78 -2.44
C GLY A 15 9.79 -4.44 -2.11
N PHE A 16 9.13 -3.35 -2.50
CA PHE A 16 9.64 -2.02 -2.17
C PHE A 16 8.51 -0.99 -2.22
N TYR A 17 8.79 0.19 -1.69
CA TYR A 17 7.90 1.33 -1.89
C TYR A 17 8.72 2.58 -2.24
N ARG A 18 8.04 3.53 -2.84
CA ARG A 18 8.59 4.84 -3.16
C ARG A 18 7.62 5.91 -2.70
N VAL A 19 8.12 6.87 -1.96
CA VAL A 19 7.33 8.06 -1.59
C VAL A 19 7.25 8.96 -2.80
N LEU A 20 6.05 9.22 -3.28
CA LEU A 20 5.81 10.09 -4.45
C LEU A 20 5.54 11.53 -4.02
N GLU A 21 4.90 11.72 -2.88
CA GLU A 21 4.55 13.02 -2.36
C GLU A 21 4.55 12.96 -0.84
N ASP A 22 5.14 13.93 -0.20
CA ASP A 22 5.25 13.98 1.25
C ASP A 22 4.98 15.42 1.70
N GLU A 23 3.73 15.68 2.06
CA GLU A 23 3.24 16.97 2.49
C GLU A 23 2.85 16.94 3.97
N ALA A 24 2.60 18.11 4.55
CA ALA A 24 2.24 18.20 5.96
C ALA A 24 0.94 17.46 6.30
N ASP A 25 0.01 17.38 5.36
CA ASP A 25 -1.33 16.80 5.58
C ASP A 25 -1.55 15.45 4.92
N HIS A 26 -0.61 15.00 4.05
CA HIS A 26 -0.76 13.71 3.39
C HIS A 26 0.57 13.18 2.85
N LYS A 27 0.60 11.88 2.61
CA LYS A 27 1.72 11.20 1.97
C LYS A 27 1.17 10.24 0.92
N VAL A 28 1.78 10.25 -0.25
CA VAL A 28 1.44 9.32 -1.33
C VAL A 28 2.61 8.40 -1.58
N LYS A 29 2.35 7.10 -1.55
CA LYS A 29 3.37 6.07 -1.82
C LYS A 29 2.94 5.19 -2.98
N ARG A 30 3.92 4.76 -3.77
CA ARG A 30 3.76 3.64 -4.67
C ARG A 30 4.35 2.41 -4.00
N ILE A 31 3.55 1.39 -3.85
CA ILE A 31 3.95 0.14 -3.18
C ILE A 31 3.97 -0.96 -4.24
N VAL A 32 5.06 -1.70 -4.28
CA VAL A 32 5.22 -2.83 -5.20
C VAL A 32 5.45 -4.07 -4.37
N VAL A 33 4.53 -5.04 -4.49
CA VAL A 33 4.57 -6.28 -3.72
C VAL A 33 4.86 -7.43 -4.67
N GLN A 34 5.88 -8.21 -4.38
CA GLN A 34 6.24 -9.37 -5.18
C GLN A 34 5.17 -10.45 -5.12
N PRO A 35 5.01 -11.23 -6.19
CA PRO A 35 4.03 -12.33 -6.20
C PRO A 35 4.20 -13.27 -5.01
N GLY A 36 3.11 -13.58 -4.33
CA GLY A 36 3.10 -14.45 -3.17
C GLY A 36 3.52 -13.80 -1.86
N MET A 37 3.90 -12.53 -1.89
CA MET A 37 4.35 -11.81 -0.70
C MET A 37 3.24 -10.95 -0.13
N ARG A 38 3.43 -10.53 1.10
CA ARG A 38 2.46 -9.68 1.81
C ARG A 38 3.17 -8.76 2.78
N LEU A 39 2.53 -7.62 3.06
CA LEU A 39 2.95 -6.73 4.13
C LEU A 39 2.50 -7.28 5.49
N SER A 40 3.18 -6.86 6.55
CA SER A 40 2.73 -7.17 7.90
C SER A 40 1.40 -6.46 8.19
N LEU A 41 0.63 -7.04 9.09
CA LEU A 41 -0.61 -6.42 9.55
C LEU A 41 -0.28 -5.15 10.32
N GLN A 42 -0.95 -4.05 9.99
CA GLN A 42 -0.70 -2.75 10.58
C GLN A 42 -1.99 -2.10 11.05
N ARG A 43 -1.85 -1.19 11.98
CA ARG A 43 -2.94 -0.38 12.49
C ARG A 43 -2.42 1.02 12.77
N HIS A 44 -3.10 2.02 12.24
CA HIS A 44 -2.71 3.42 12.42
C HIS A 44 -3.80 4.19 13.16
N TRP A 45 -3.41 4.92 14.19
CA TRP A 45 -4.35 5.60 15.06
C TRP A 45 -4.60 7.06 14.67
N ARG A 46 -3.76 7.63 13.81
CA ARG A 46 -3.80 9.06 13.49
C ARG A 46 -3.99 9.35 12.01
N ARG A 47 -4.18 8.31 11.20
CA ARG A 47 -4.36 8.50 9.77
C ARG A 47 -5.29 7.45 9.20
N SER A 48 -5.97 7.84 8.14
CA SER A 48 -6.65 6.91 7.26
C SER A 48 -5.82 6.72 6.00
N GLU A 49 -6.13 5.68 5.23
CA GLU A 49 -5.43 5.40 3.99
C GLU A 49 -6.44 5.14 2.88
N HIS A 50 -6.05 5.48 1.67
CA HIS A 50 -6.78 5.12 0.46
C HIS A 50 -5.84 4.35 -0.43
N TRP A 51 -6.19 3.11 -0.75
CA TRP A 51 -5.38 2.24 -1.57
C TRP A 51 -6.02 2.02 -2.92
N HIS A 52 -5.25 2.25 -3.98
CA HIS A 52 -5.67 2.06 -5.35
C HIS A 52 -4.72 1.08 -6.03
N VAL A 53 -5.29 0.04 -6.65
CA VAL A 53 -4.50 -0.95 -7.38
C VAL A 53 -4.24 -0.41 -8.79
N VAL A 54 -2.98 -0.13 -9.10
CA VAL A 54 -2.58 0.42 -10.39
C VAL A 54 -2.48 -0.68 -11.44
N SER A 55 -1.92 -1.82 -11.06
CA SER A 55 -1.78 -2.96 -11.98
C SER A 55 -1.78 -4.27 -11.18
N GLY A 56 -2.18 -5.35 -11.83
CA GLY A 56 -2.24 -6.66 -11.24
C GLY A 56 -3.45 -6.81 -10.31
N ARG A 57 -3.27 -7.61 -9.27
CA ARG A 57 -4.31 -7.90 -8.29
C ARG A 57 -3.74 -7.79 -6.89
N ALA A 58 -4.59 -7.44 -5.94
CA ALA A 58 -4.24 -7.39 -4.55
C ALA A 58 -5.34 -8.02 -3.70
N ILE A 59 -4.95 -8.67 -2.62
CA ILE A 59 -5.89 -9.05 -1.57
C ILE A 59 -5.59 -8.14 -0.38
N VAL A 60 -6.59 -7.34 -0.01
CA VAL A 60 -6.50 -6.42 1.11
C VAL A 60 -7.26 -7.02 2.28
N THR A 61 -6.55 -7.26 3.39
CA THR A 61 -7.18 -7.63 4.64
C THR A 61 -7.50 -6.34 5.39
N ARG A 62 -8.78 -6.16 5.70
CA ARG A 62 -9.27 -4.97 6.38
C ARG A 62 -10.28 -5.41 7.44
N ASP A 63 -9.97 -5.15 8.70
CA ASP A 63 -10.82 -5.51 9.84
C ASP A 63 -11.21 -6.99 9.83
N GLY A 64 -10.25 -7.86 9.54
CA GLY A 64 -10.45 -9.30 9.51
C GLY A 64 -11.10 -9.85 8.24
N GLU A 65 -11.46 -9.00 7.29
CA GLU A 65 -12.06 -9.42 6.03
C GLU A 65 -11.08 -9.24 4.87
N ASP A 66 -11.04 -10.21 3.98
CA ASP A 66 -10.22 -10.16 2.78
C ASP A 66 -11.04 -9.65 1.59
N LEU A 67 -10.49 -8.64 0.92
CA LEU A 67 -11.08 -8.04 -0.27
C LEU A 67 -10.14 -8.27 -1.44
N ALA A 68 -10.65 -8.88 -2.51
CA ALA A 68 -9.88 -9.05 -3.73
C ALA A 68 -10.10 -7.84 -4.63
N LEU A 69 -9.01 -7.16 -4.99
CA LEU A 69 -9.05 -5.98 -5.83
C LEU A 69 -8.28 -6.21 -7.11
N ALA A 70 -8.88 -5.83 -8.22
CA ALA A 70 -8.24 -5.80 -9.53
C ALA A 70 -7.70 -4.40 -9.84
N ALA A 71 -6.90 -4.29 -10.89
CA ALA A 71 -6.41 -2.99 -11.35
C ALA A 71 -7.56 -2.01 -11.57
N GLY A 72 -7.40 -0.79 -11.10
CA GLY A 72 -8.40 0.25 -11.17
C GLY A 72 -9.36 0.29 -9.98
N GLU A 73 -9.31 -0.69 -9.10
CA GLU A 73 -10.16 -0.72 -7.91
C GLU A 73 -9.44 -0.14 -6.69
N SER A 74 -10.21 0.35 -5.75
CA SER A 74 -9.70 1.04 -4.56
C SER A 74 -10.41 0.59 -3.31
N VAL A 75 -9.77 0.83 -2.17
CA VAL A 75 -10.35 0.58 -0.85
C VAL A 75 -9.90 1.67 0.11
N ASP A 76 -10.79 2.07 1.00
CA ASP A 76 -10.47 3.00 2.08
C ASP A 76 -10.23 2.24 3.37
N ILE A 77 -9.18 2.63 4.08
CA ILE A 77 -8.82 2.09 5.38
C ILE A 77 -9.01 3.19 6.40
N ALA A 78 -10.01 3.04 7.24
CA ALA A 78 -10.28 4.02 8.29
C ALA A 78 -9.19 3.99 9.37
N THR A 79 -9.04 5.11 10.06
CA THR A 79 -8.18 5.20 11.23
C THR A 79 -8.54 4.09 12.24
N GLY A 80 -7.51 3.41 12.78
CA GLY A 80 -7.68 2.38 13.79
C GLY A 80 -8.04 0.99 13.26
N VAL A 81 -8.22 0.83 11.95
CA VAL A 81 -8.56 -0.46 11.35
C VAL A 81 -7.30 -1.24 11.00
N ALA A 82 -7.21 -2.46 11.48
CA ALA A 82 -6.10 -3.36 11.15
C ALA A 82 -6.18 -3.74 9.68
N HIS A 83 -5.04 -3.67 8.98
CA HIS A 83 -5.02 -3.90 7.54
C HIS A 83 -3.66 -4.39 7.06
N ARG A 84 -3.68 -5.07 5.93
CA ARG A 84 -2.48 -5.44 5.17
C ARG A 84 -2.85 -5.72 3.72
N MET A 85 -1.82 -5.77 2.88
CA MET A 85 -1.95 -6.09 1.46
C MET A 85 -1.12 -7.33 1.14
N MET A 86 -1.64 -8.17 0.26
CA MET A 86 -0.97 -9.33 -0.28
C MET A 86 -1.08 -9.33 -1.80
N ASN A 87 0.00 -9.71 -2.47
CA ASN A 87 -0.03 -10.01 -3.89
C ASN A 87 -0.30 -11.52 -4.05
N PRO A 88 -1.48 -11.92 -4.54
CA PRO A 88 -1.82 -13.35 -4.60
C PRO A 88 -0.99 -14.12 -5.64
N GLY A 89 -0.29 -13.43 -6.58
CA GLY A 89 0.36 -14.16 -7.66
C GLY A 89 -0.63 -15.08 -8.37
N PRO A 90 -0.26 -15.90 -9.28
CA PRO A 90 1.06 -16.21 -9.83
C PRO A 90 1.42 -15.42 -11.08
N ASP A 91 0.92 -14.23 -11.23
CA ASP A 91 1.20 -13.43 -12.42
C ASP A 91 2.69 -13.34 -12.68
N PRO A 92 3.10 -13.19 -13.96
CA PRO A 92 4.50 -13.06 -14.29
C PRO A 92 5.16 -11.95 -13.50
N PRO A 93 6.48 -11.92 -13.40
CA PRO A 93 7.21 -11.04 -12.48
C PRO A 93 7.05 -9.54 -12.79
N ARG A 94 6.01 -9.15 -13.47
CA ARG A 94 5.60 -7.78 -13.50
C ARG A 94 5.02 -7.45 -12.15
N LEU A 95 5.56 -6.45 -11.57
CA LEU A 95 5.22 -6.06 -10.22
C LEU A 95 3.78 -5.57 -10.16
N HIS A 96 3.05 -6.05 -9.19
CA HIS A 96 1.77 -5.44 -8.82
C HIS A 96 2.06 -4.13 -8.13
N ARG A 97 1.40 -3.08 -8.55
CA ARG A 97 1.61 -1.76 -7.99
C ARG A 97 0.35 -1.30 -7.30
N SER A 98 0.54 -0.86 -6.08
CA SER A 98 -0.52 -0.22 -5.33
C SER A 98 -0.06 1.18 -4.95
N ALA A 99 -0.95 2.14 -5.07
CA ALA A 99 -0.71 3.47 -4.58
C ALA A 99 -1.52 3.65 -3.30
N ALA A 100 -0.86 4.05 -2.24
CA ALA A 100 -1.51 4.35 -0.98
C ALA A 100 -1.44 5.85 -0.74
N ARG A 101 -2.58 6.44 -0.45
CA ARG A 101 -2.65 7.81 0.01
C ARG A 101 -2.96 7.80 1.48
N GLN A 102 -2.10 8.43 2.25
CA GLN A 102 -2.27 8.53 3.69
C GLN A 102 -2.60 9.98 4.03
N LEU A 103 -3.72 10.17 4.70
CA LEU A 103 -4.11 11.48 5.20
C LEU A 103 -3.84 11.52 6.70
N LEU A 104 -2.96 12.44 7.09
CA LEU A 104 -2.64 12.68 8.50
C LEU A 104 -3.62 13.72 9.04
N ARG A 105 -4.28 13.37 10.10
CA ARG A 105 -5.21 14.30 10.76
C ARG A 105 -4.87 14.44 12.23
#